data_ad02d09e44d2c554f1b65c70e1e8bcb7
#
_entry.id   ad02d09e44d2c554f1b65c70e1e8bcb7
#
_cell.length_a   1.000
_cell.length_b   1.000
_cell.length_c   1.000
_cell.angle_alpha   90.00
_cell.angle_beta   90.00
_cell.angle_gamma   90.00
#
_symmetry.space_group_name_H-M   'P 1'
#
loop_
_entity.id
_entity.type
_entity.pdbx_description
1 polymer ?
#
loop_
_entity_poly.entity_id
_entity_poly.type
_entity_poly.pdbx_seq_one_letter_code
_entity_poly.pdbx_strand_id
1 'polypeptide(L)'
;MWTPLLGLIFLFEVALPGGTGTISGRVTLTKAGAALPDAGNAVVWIDGLRQSGAPAGVVKAEMKSERKSFQPRVIAVPRDGAVDFPNVDPIFHNVFSVSPGNRFDLGLYRSGTSKPNVFHEPGLVRVYCNIHPQMIGFVRVVDSSFAAVTNRDGSFRFEGVLPGAYTVKVWHEEGGETQLTARVRAGADSPLAFTLDTAQYKAQAHKNKYGKDYPPPPPDDERY
;
A
#
# COMPACT_ATOMS: atom_id res chain seq x y z
N MET A 1 -2.98 15.06 76.02
CA MET A 1 -2.60 13.94 75.11
C MET A 1 -3.11 14.26 73.72
N TRP A 2 -2.22 14.71 72.85
CA TRP A 2 -2.56 14.97 71.40
C TRP A 2 -1.92 13.90 70.58
N THR A 3 -2.74 13.10 69.85
CA THR A 3 -2.30 12.13 68.89
C THR A 3 -2.24 12.78 67.48
N PRO A 4 -1.11 12.69 66.78
CA PRO A 4 -1.05 13.21 65.41
C PRO A 4 -1.69 12.20 64.47
N LEU A 5 -2.63 12.67 63.59
CA LEU A 5 -3.12 11.96 62.47
C LEU A 5 -2.01 11.88 61.40
N LEU A 6 -1.50 10.72 61.13
CA LEU A 6 -0.66 10.46 59.93
C LEU A 6 -1.57 10.44 58.68
N GLY A 7 -1.50 11.51 57.91
CA GLY A 7 -2.11 11.56 56.59
C GLY A 7 -1.31 10.67 55.61
N LEU A 8 -1.95 9.63 55.11
CA LEU A 8 -1.41 8.77 54.04
C LEU A 8 -1.48 9.54 52.70
N ILE A 9 -0.34 10.04 52.25
CA ILE A 9 -0.23 10.67 50.91
C ILE A 9 -0.16 9.55 49.86
N PHE A 10 -1.25 9.34 49.14
CA PHE A 10 -1.23 8.53 47.93
C PHE A 10 -0.53 9.34 46.82
N LEU A 11 0.71 9.02 46.52
CA LEU A 11 1.38 9.47 45.33
C LEU A 11 0.72 8.74 44.13
N PHE A 12 -0.12 9.46 43.41
CA PHE A 12 -0.55 9.04 42.08
C PHE A 12 0.68 9.17 41.19
N GLU A 13 1.29 8.04 40.85
CA GLU A 13 2.31 7.94 39.82
C GLU A 13 1.58 8.18 38.47
N VAL A 14 1.67 9.40 37.96
CA VAL A 14 1.26 9.73 36.59
C VAL A 14 2.24 9.01 35.71
N ALA A 15 1.81 7.86 35.16
CA ALA A 15 2.56 7.16 34.13
C ALA A 15 2.76 8.14 32.96
N LEU A 16 3.98 8.59 32.76
CA LEU A 16 4.39 9.32 31.56
C LEU A 16 3.98 8.46 30.36
N PRO A 17 3.48 9.07 29.26
CA PRO A 17 3.09 8.31 28.08
C PRO A 17 4.30 7.46 27.66
N GLY A 18 4.15 6.14 27.75
CA GLY A 18 5.21 5.19 27.45
C GLY A 18 5.73 5.43 26.04
N GLY A 19 7.07 5.42 25.91
CA GLY A 19 7.73 5.62 24.62
C GLY A 19 7.16 4.69 23.54
N THR A 20 7.36 5.04 22.28
CA THR A 20 6.95 4.23 21.13
C THR A 20 7.95 3.09 20.87
N GLY A 21 7.52 2.08 20.16
CA GLY A 21 8.38 1.02 19.63
C GLY A 21 8.41 1.01 18.10
N THR A 22 9.04 0.00 17.58
CA THR A 22 9.22 -0.22 16.14
C THR A 22 8.64 -1.57 15.76
N ILE A 23 8.07 -1.66 14.55
CA ILE A 23 7.83 -2.92 13.85
C ILE A 23 8.71 -2.91 12.62
N SER A 24 9.60 -3.87 12.49
CA SER A 24 10.44 -4.06 11.32
C SER A 24 10.26 -5.46 10.76
N GLY A 25 10.75 -5.69 9.55
CA GLY A 25 10.67 -7.04 9.03
C GLY A 25 11.07 -7.16 7.57
N ARG A 26 10.85 -8.37 7.08
CA ARG A 26 11.15 -8.74 5.70
C ARG A 26 10.04 -9.60 5.12
N VAL A 27 9.69 -9.30 3.89
CA VAL A 27 8.85 -10.14 3.03
C VAL A 27 9.77 -10.97 2.15
N THR A 28 9.51 -12.27 2.06
CA THR A 28 10.17 -13.18 1.14
C THR A 28 9.11 -13.75 0.21
N LEU A 29 9.35 -13.67 -1.09
CA LEU A 29 8.56 -14.36 -2.09
C LEU A 29 9.21 -15.71 -2.38
N THR A 30 8.39 -16.75 -2.50
CA THR A 30 8.86 -18.09 -2.87
C THR A 30 8.12 -18.60 -4.10
N LYS A 31 8.77 -19.49 -4.86
CA LYS A 31 8.12 -20.25 -5.94
C LYS A 31 8.62 -21.68 -5.88
N ALA A 32 7.69 -22.63 -5.72
CA ALA A 32 8.01 -24.05 -5.53
C ALA A 32 9.06 -24.29 -4.41
N GLY A 33 8.93 -23.55 -3.30
CA GLY A 33 9.81 -23.65 -2.13
C GLY A 33 11.13 -22.90 -2.21
N ALA A 34 11.52 -22.36 -3.38
CA ALA A 34 12.74 -21.57 -3.53
C ALA A 34 12.43 -20.07 -3.36
N ALA A 35 13.29 -19.36 -2.62
CA ALA A 35 13.17 -17.91 -2.47
C ALA A 35 13.48 -17.19 -3.79
N LEU A 36 12.66 -16.18 -4.12
CA LEU A 36 12.88 -15.31 -5.26
C LEU A 36 13.86 -14.18 -4.89
N PRO A 37 14.68 -13.69 -5.83
CA PRO A 37 15.67 -12.66 -5.57
C PRO A 37 15.09 -11.26 -5.41
N ASP A 38 13.82 -11.06 -5.76
CA ASP A 38 13.13 -9.78 -5.70
C ASP A 38 11.80 -9.98 -4.95
N ALA A 39 11.64 -9.27 -3.84
CA ALA A 39 10.43 -9.21 -3.04
C ALA A 39 9.90 -7.78 -2.93
N GLY A 40 10.20 -6.95 -3.91
CA GLY A 40 9.65 -5.61 -4.05
C GLY A 40 8.17 -5.63 -4.41
N ASN A 41 7.54 -4.45 -4.31
CA ASN A 41 6.11 -4.27 -4.58
C ASN A 41 5.16 -5.04 -3.64
N ALA A 42 5.61 -5.57 -2.53
CA ALA A 42 4.71 -6.00 -1.48
C ALA A 42 4.26 -4.79 -0.66
N VAL A 43 2.96 -4.69 -0.37
CA VAL A 43 2.42 -3.66 0.51
C VAL A 43 2.27 -4.26 1.90
N VAL A 44 2.90 -3.64 2.90
CA VAL A 44 2.79 -4.01 4.32
C VAL A 44 2.08 -2.88 5.05
N TRP A 45 1.15 -3.20 5.96
CA TRP A 45 0.46 -2.18 6.77
C TRP A 45 0.02 -2.73 8.13
N ILE A 46 -0.14 -1.83 9.12
CA ILE A 46 -0.75 -2.18 10.41
C ILE A 46 -2.26 -2.00 10.26
N ASP A 47 -3.04 -3.07 10.40
CA ASP A 47 -4.48 -3.06 10.13
C ASP A 47 -5.24 -2.21 11.14
N GLY A 48 -6.08 -1.30 10.66
CA GLY A 48 -6.97 -0.46 11.46
C GLY A 48 -6.28 0.58 12.36
N LEU A 49 -4.95 0.76 12.27
CA LEU A 49 -4.23 1.70 13.13
C LEU A 49 -4.16 3.09 12.50
N ARG A 50 -5.08 3.97 12.88
CA ARG A 50 -5.01 5.40 12.60
C ARG A 50 -4.43 6.14 13.79
N GLN A 51 -3.32 6.84 13.61
CA GLN A 51 -2.79 7.75 14.63
C GLN A 51 -3.60 9.05 14.66
N SER A 52 -4.07 9.42 15.86
CA SER A 52 -4.64 10.76 16.10
C SER A 52 -3.55 11.82 15.87
N GLY A 53 -3.82 12.80 15.00
CA GLY A 53 -2.86 13.85 14.68
C GLY A 53 -1.95 13.55 13.48
N ALA A 54 -2.07 12.41 12.83
CA ALA A 54 -1.57 12.30 11.46
C ALA A 54 -2.27 13.40 10.64
N PRO A 55 -1.50 14.19 9.86
CA PRO A 55 -2.10 15.29 9.12
C PRO A 55 -3.26 14.74 8.31
N ALA A 56 -4.45 15.32 8.49
CA ALA A 56 -5.61 15.14 7.61
C ALA A 56 -5.30 15.74 6.22
N GLY A 57 -4.03 15.80 5.86
CA GLY A 57 -3.53 16.21 4.57
C GLY A 57 -3.66 15.03 3.62
N VAL A 58 -4.25 15.28 2.48
CA VAL A 58 -4.30 14.35 1.36
C VAL A 58 -2.87 13.87 1.10
N VAL A 59 -2.54 12.65 1.51
CA VAL A 59 -1.28 12.01 1.10
C VAL A 59 -1.34 11.91 -0.40
N LYS A 60 -0.55 12.73 -1.09
CA LYS A 60 -0.42 12.67 -2.53
C LYS A 60 0.63 11.64 -2.89
N ALA A 61 0.20 10.62 -3.57
CA ALA A 61 1.08 9.69 -4.25
C ALA A 61 1.01 9.94 -5.75
N GLU A 62 1.97 9.44 -6.49
CA GLU A 62 2.03 9.55 -7.93
C GLU A 62 2.19 8.17 -8.56
N MET A 63 1.44 7.90 -9.63
CA MET A 63 1.57 6.74 -10.48
C MET A 63 1.56 7.20 -11.94
N LYS A 64 2.74 7.41 -12.52
CA LYS A 64 2.86 7.94 -13.88
C LYS A 64 2.70 6.87 -14.96
N SER A 65 2.19 7.27 -16.12
CA SER A 65 2.26 6.50 -17.35
C SER A 65 3.59 6.79 -18.03
N GLU A 66 4.48 5.79 -18.07
CA GLU A 66 5.82 5.88 -18.65
C GLU A 66 6.18 4.58 -19.35
N ARG A 67 6.60 4.64 -20.63
CA ARG A 67 6.96 3.50 -21.46
C ARG A 67 5.87 2.43 -21.52
N LYS A 68 4.63 2.88 -21.75
CA LYS A 68 3.43 2.02 -21.74
C LYS A 68 3.30 1.14 -20.47
N SER A 69 3.66 1.69 -19.31
CA SER A 69 3.59 1.05 -17.99
C SER A 69 3.18 2.06 -16.93
N PHE A 70 2.57 1.60 -15.85
CA PHE A 70 2.39 2.42 -14.64
C PHE A 70 3.63 2.34 -13.75
N GLN A 71 4.17 3.50 -13.35
CA GLN A 71 5.39 3.64 -12.54
C GLN A 71 5.15 4.57 -11.33
N PRO A 72 5.35 4.10 -10.09
CA PRO A 72 5.62 2.73 -9.74
C PRO A 72 4.42 1.82 -10.02
N ARG A 73 4.66 0.51 -10.16
CA ARG A 73 3.60 -0.48 -10.41
C ARG A 73 2.62 -0.62 -9.25
N VAL A 74 3.11 -0.48 -8.02
CA VAL A 74 2.35 -0.63 -6.78
C VAL A 74 2.57 0.58 -5.89
N ILE A 75 1.48 1.13 -5.36
CA ILE A 75 1.50 2.17 -4.33
C ILE A 75 0.53 1.82 -3.20
N ALA A 76 0.80 2.35 -2.02
CA ALA A 76 -0.10 2.30 -0.88
C ALA A 76 -0.54 3.72 -0.51
N VAL A 77 -1.83 3.91 -0.28
CA VAL A 77 -2.40 5.18 0.18
C VAL A 77 -3.37 4.93 1.34
N PRO A 78 -3.48 5.86 2.29
CA PRO A 78 -4.53 5.77 3.28
C PRO A 78 -5.91 6.01 2.63
N ARG A 79 -6.98 5.63 3.31
CA ARG A 79 -8.34 6.05 2.98
C ARG A 79 -8.37 7.56 2.81
N ASP A 80 -9.10 8.04 1.80
CA ASP A 80 -9.19 9.44 1.37
C ASP A 80 -7.88 10.02 0.82
N GLY A 81 -6.87 9.18 0.59
CA GLY A 81 -5.65 9.55 -0.10
C GLY A 81 -5.87 9.81 -1.59
N ALA A 82 -5.14 10.77 -2.13
CA ALA A 82 -5.15 11.09 -3.56
C ALA A 82 -3.94 10.48 -4.26
N VAL A 83 -4.15 10.10 -5.52
CA VAL A 83 -3.07 9.71 -6.44
C VAL A 83 -3.16 10.59 -7.67
N ASP A 84 -2.04 11.22 -8.01
CA ASP A 84 -1.88 11.89 -9.29
C ASP A 84 -1.40 10.89 -10.36
N PHE A 85 -1.99 10.95 -11.55
CA PHE A 85 -1.65 10.09 -12.68
C PHE A 85 -1.08 10.93 -13.84
N PRO A 86 0.20 11.34 -13.80
CA PRO A 86 0.81 12.05 -14.90
C PRO A 86 1.08 11.11 -16.08
N ASN A 87 0.87 11.64 -17.29
CA ASN A 87 1.28 10.98 -18.51
C ASN A 87 2.59 11.63 -19.02
N VAL A 88 3.68 10.89 -18.94
CA VAL A 88 5.01 11.33 -19.41
C VAL A 88 5.41 10.68 -20.76
N ASP A 89 4.61 9.74 -21.27
CA ASP A 89 4.79 9.17 -22.59
C ASP A 89 4.39 10.18 -23.69
N PRO A 90 4.99 10.13 -24.87
CA PRO A 90 4.64 11.01 -26.01
C PRO A 90 3.31 10.63 -26.67
N ILE A 91 2.56 9.68 -26.13
CA ILE A 91 1.30 9.16 -26.63
C ILE A 91 0.15 9.41 -25.64
N PHE A 92 -1.08 9.18 -26.09
CA PHE A 92 -2.23 9.26 -25.21
C PHE A 92 -2.32 8.03 -24.30
N HIS A 93 -2.79 8.25 -23.07
CA HIS A 93 -3.21 7.19 -22.16
C HIS A 93 -4.61 7.48 -21.60
N ASN A 94 -5.25 6.43 -21.10
CA ASN A 94 -6.42 6.51 -20.25
C ASN A 94 -6.10 5.75 -18.96
N VAL A 95 -6.57 6.26 -17.84
CA VAL A 95 -6.43 5.59 -16.55
C VAL A 95 -7.82 5.33 -15.99
N PHE A 96 -8.12 4.06 -15.69
CA PHE A 96 -9.42 3.68 -15.14
C PHE A 96 -9.30 2.51 -14.15
N SER A 97 -10.33 2.34 -13.34
CA SER A 97 -10.53 1.19 -12.47
C SER A 97 -11.99 0.77 -12.46
N VAL A 98 -12.22 -0.53 -12.42
CA VAL A 98 -13.54 -1.15 -12.19
C VAL A 98 -13.63 -1.82 -10.82
N SER A 99 -12.63 -1.62 -9.97
CA SER A 99 -12.61 -2.20 -8.61
C SER A 99 -13.79 -1.70 -7.79
N PRO A 100 -14.53 -2.58 -7.09
CA PRO A 100 -15.66 -2.17 -6.24
C PRO A 100 -15.25 -1.11 -5.22
N GLY A 101 -16.13 -0.13 -4.98
CA GLY A 101 -15.89 0.97 -4.04
C GLY A 101 -14.93 2.07 -4.54
N ASN A 102 -14.09 1.77 -5.54
CA ASN A 102 -13.10 2.71 -6.09
C ASN A 102 -13.11 2.69 -7.63
N ARG A 103 -14.30 2.76 -8.21
CA ARG A 103 -14.45 2.84 -9.68
C ARG A 103 -14.18 4.26 -10.15
N PHE A 104 -13.35 4.42 -11.17
CA PHE A 104 -13.10 5.71 -11.80
C PHE A 104 -12.67 5.56 -13.26
N ASP A 105 -12.77 6.63 -14.02
CA ASP A 105 -12.27 6.76 -15.39
C ASP A 105 -11.83 8.21 -15.63
N LEU A 106 -10.53 8.43 -15.77
CA LEU A 106 -9.96 9.75 -16.02
C LEU A 106 -10.09 10.20 -17.48
N GLY A 107 -10.66 9.35 -18.34
CA GLY A 107 -10.74 9.61 -19.78
C GLY A 107 -9.36 9.55 -20.44
N LEU A 108 -9.35 9.83 -21.73
CA LEU A 108 -8.12 9.90 -22.52
C LEU A 108 -7.42 11.25 -22.28
N TYR A 109 -6.09 11.26 -22.12
CA TYR A 109 -5.31 12.47 -21.99
C TYR A 109 -3.89 12.33 -22.55
N ARG A 110 -3.38 13.48 -23.02
CA ARG A 110 -2.09 13.58 -23.72
C ARG A 110 -0.89 13.67 -22.78
N SER A 111 0.28 13.55 -23.33
CA SER A 111 1.57 13.82 -22.67
C SER A 111 1.57 15.17 -21.94
N GLY A 112 2.26 15.23 -20.80
CA GLY A 112 2.39 16.43 -19.96
C GLY A 112 1.13 16.78 -19.15
N THR A 113 0.07 15.95 -19.21
CA THR A 113 -1.15 16.14 -18.41
C THR A 113 -1.12 15.18 -17.21
N SER A 114 -1.52 15.67 -16.04
CA SER A 114 -1.77 14.87 -14.85
C SER A 114 -3.22 15.02 -14.42
N LYS A 115 -3.84 13.91 -13.98
CA LYS A 115 -5.20 13.91 -13.44
C LYS A 115 -5.23 13.18 -12.11
N PRO A 116 -5.81 13.75 -11.04
CA PRO A 116 -5.92 13.11 -9.74
C PRO A 116 -7.14 12.20 -9.63
N ASN A 117 -7.05 11.24 -8.71
CA ASN A 117 -8.20 10.51 -8.17
C ASN A 117 -8.05 10.33 -6.66
N VAL A 118 -9.15 10.41 -5.91
CA VAL A 118 -9.20 10.15 -4.47
C VAL A 118 -9.80 8.77 -4.23
N PHE A 119 -9.25 8.03 -3.27
CA PHE A 119 -9.63 6.66 -2.96
C PHE A 119 -10.31 6.58 -1.59
N HIS A 120 -11.60 6.26 -1.55
CA HIS A 120 -12.42 6.32 -0.33
C HIS A 120 -12.54 4.99 0.39
N GLU A 121 -12.55 3.87 -0.34
CA GLU A 121 -12.79 2.56 0.25
C GLU A 121 -11.50 1.76 0.39
N PRO A 122 -11.16 1.26 1.61
CA PRO A 122 -10.02 0.36 1.79
C PRO A 122 -10.17 -0.90 0.92
N GLY A 123 -9.06 -1.31 0.35
CA GLY A 123 -9.03 -2.47 -0.52
C GLY A 123 -7.96 -2.41 -1.59
N LEU A 124 -7.96 -3.40 -2.47
CA LEU A 124 -7.07 -3.45 -3.62
C LEU A 124 -7.76 -2.86 -4.85
N VAL A 125 -7.20 -1.80 -5.38
CA VAL A 125 -7.65 -1.15 -6.61
C VAL A 125 -6.71 -1.52 -7.74
N ARG A 126 -7.25 -2.15 -8.78
CA ARG A 126 -6.54 -2.44 -10.02
C ARG A 126 -6.74 -1.28 -10.99
N VAL A 127 -5.63 -0.72 -11.44
CA VAL A 127 -5.58 0.42 -12.35
C VAL A 127 -5.16 -0.07 -13.73
N TYR A 128 -5.88 0.33 -14.77
CA TYR A 128 -5.70 -0.11 -16.13
C TYR A 128 -5.65 1.05 -17.12
N CYS A 129 -5.05 0.81 -18.29
CA CYS A 129 -5.19 1.69 -19.44
C CYS A 129 -6.18 1.09 -20.45
N ASN A 130 -7.12 1.91 -20.96
CA ASN A 130 -8.16 1.43 -21.89
C ASN A 130 -7.67 1.16 -23.32
N ILE A 131 -6.45 1.57 -23.65
CA ILE A 131 -5.89 1.43 -25.02
C ILE A 131 -4.60 0.60 -25.07
N HIS A 132 -3.99 0.30 -23.90
CA HIS A 132 -2.79 -0.53 -23.81
C HIS A 132 -3.03 -1.68 -22.83
N PRO A 133 -3.36 -2.89 -23.32
CA PRO A 133 -3.80 -4.01 -22.48
C PRO A 133 -2.73 -4.50 -21.48
N GLN A 134 -1.45 -4.22 -21.74
CA GLN A 134 -0.36 -4.60 -20.84
C GLN A 134 -0.21 -3.67 -19.63
N MET A 135 -0.84 -2.47 -19.67
CA MET A 135 -0.72 -1.49 -18.59
C MET A 135 -1.65 -1.85 -17.42
N ILE A 136 -1.04 -2.37 -16.37
CA ILE A 136 -1.69 -2.65 -15.08
C ILE A 136 -0.86 -2.07 -13.94
N GLY A 137 -1.52 -1.44 -12.98
CA GLY A 137 -0.96 -0.97 -11.72
C GLY A 137 -1.89 -1.29 -10.56
N PHE A 138 -1.40 -1.13 -9.33
CA PHE A 138 -2.13 -1.44 -8.12
C PHE A 138 -2.04 -0.31 -7.12
N VAL A 139 -3.19 0.10 -6.61
CA VAL A 139 -3.28 1.01 -5.47
C VAL A 139 -3.87 0.22 -4.31
N ARG A 140 -3.08 0.02 -3.25
CA ARG A 140 -3.60 -0.54 -2.00
C ARG A 140 -4.10 0.59 -1.13
N VAL A 141 -5.41 0.69 -0.97
CA VAL A 141 -6.03 1.64 -0.04
C VAL A 141 -6.11 0.98 1.32
N VAL A 142 -5.53 1.62 2.35
CA VAL A 142 -5.46 1.08 3.71
C VAL A 142 -6.17 1.99 4.71
N ASP A 143 -6.76 1.39 5.73
CA ASP A 143 -7.30 2.15 6.87
C ASP A 143 -6.25 2.22 7.98
N SER A 144 -5.12 2.86 7.65
CA SER A 144 -3.95 2.89 8.52
C SER A 144 -3.08 4.11 8.23
N SER A 145 -2.40 4.60 9.27
CA SER A 145 -1.33 5.59 9.13
C SER A 145 0.03 4.94 8.86
N PHE A 146 0.12 3.61 8.97
CA PHE A 146 1.34 2.84 8.77
C PHE A 146 1.18 1.90 7.58
N ALA A 147 1.75 2.29 6.47
CA ALA A 147 1.84 1.46 5.27
C ALA A 147 3.16 1.71 4.56
N ALA A 148 3.72 0.67 3.96
CA ALA A 148 4.94 0.73 3.18
C ALA A 148 4.85 -0.22 1.98
N VAL A 149 5.51 0.15 0.89
CA VAL A 149 5.79 -0.74 -0.24
C VAL A 149 7.24 -1.20 -0.09
N THR A 150 7.47 -2.50 -0.12
CA THR A 150 8.81 -3.06 0.07
C THR A 150 9.73 -2.74 -1.11
N ASN A 151 11.02 -2.58 -0.80
CA ASN A 151 12.10 -2.59 -1.78
C ASN A 151 12.35 -4.02 -2.28
N ARG A 152 13.27 -4.18 -3.24
CA ARG A 152 13.64 -5.47 -3.83
C ARG A 152 14.12 -6.51 -2.81
N ASP A 153 14.72 -6.05 -1.71
CA ASP A 153 15.15 -6.92 -0.61
C ASP A 153 14.01 -7.34 0.32
N GLY A 154 12.79 -6.85 0.10
CA GLY A 154 11.59 -7.16 0.88
C GLY A 154 11.51 -6.46 2.24
N SER A 155 12.44 -5.57 2.58
CA SER A 155 12.47 -4.91 3.89
C SER A 155 11.35 -3.89 4.06
N PHE A 156 10.87 -3.76 5.32
CA PHE A 156 9.94 -2.72 5.77
C PHE A 156 10.23 -2.31 7.21
N ARG A 157 9.77 -1.09 7.60
CA ARG A 157 9.93 -0.56 8.96
C ARG A 157 8.87 0.48 9.28
N PHE A 158 8.26 0.35 10.47
CA PHE A 158 7.33 1.31 11.06
C PHE A 158 7.86 1.77 12.41
N GLU A 159 8.13 3.05 12.53
CA GLU A 159 8.59 3.68 13.78
C GLU A 159 7.44 4.44 14.44
N GLY A 160 7.57 4.73 15.72
CA GLY A 160 6.58 5.52 16.43
C GLY A 160 5.28 4.77 16.75
N VAL A 161 5.30 3.43 16.75
CA VAL A 161 4.14 2.61 17.10
C VAL A 161 3.98 2.55 18.61
N LEU A 162 2.80 2.85 19.14
CA LEU A 162 2.50 2.74 20.56
C LEU A 162 2.58 1.27 21.03
N PRO A 163 2.93 1.01 22.32
CA PRO A 163 2.89 -0.35 22.85
C PRO A 163 1.51 -0.99 22.71
N GLY A 164 1.49 -2.25 22.26
CA GLY A 164 0.24 -2.98 22.02
C GLY A 164 0.43 -4.22 21.17
N ALA A 165 -0.66 -4.90 20.88
CA ALA A 165 -0.71 -6.01 19.94
C ALA A 165 -1.44 -5.56 18.67
N TYR A 166 -0.81 -5.76 17.52
CA TYR A 166 -1.29 -5.27 16.24
C TYR A 166 -1.29 -6.38 15.19
N THR A 167 -2.31 -6.39 14.35
CA THR A 167 -2.31 -7.20 13.14
C THR A 167 -1.54 -6.46 12.06
N VAL A 168 -0.47 -7.05 11.57
CA VAL A 168 0.30 -6.56 10.42
C VAL A 168 -0.03 -7.42 9.22
N LYS A 169 -0.51 -6.80 8.16
CA LYS A 169 -0.89 -7.46 6.91
C LYS A 169 0.14 -7.17 5.83
N VAL A 170 0.29 -8.13 4.93
CA VAL A 170 1.09 -7.98 3.72
C VAL A 170 0.29 -8.48 2.52
N TRP A 171 0.38 -7.76 1.41
CA TRP A 171 -0.16 -8.16 0.12
C TRP A 171 0.90 -8.04 -0.96
N HIS A 172 0.92 -9.01 -1.88
CA HIS A 172 1.72 -8.96 -3.10
C HIS A 172 0.89 -9.47 -4.29
N GLU A 173 1.09 -8.89 -5.49
CA GLU A 173 0.32 -9.26 -6.69
C GLU A 173 0.31 -10.76 -6.96
N GLU A 174 1.45 -11.41 -6.83
CA GLU A 174 1.62 -12.83 -7.13
C GLU A 174 1.46 -13.75 -5.92
N GLY A 175 1.76 -13.24 -4.73
CA GLY A 175 1.76 -14.03 -3.48
C GLY A 175 0.48 -13.92 -2.66
N GLY A 176 -0.48 -13.08 -3.10
CA GLY A 176 -1.73 -12.87 -2.36
C GLY A 176 -1.55 -12.08 -1.07
N GLU A 177 -2.37 -12.35 -0.07
CA GLU A 177 -2.39 -11.62 1.21
C GLU A 177 -2.22 -12.60 2.39
N THR A 178 -1.45 -12.18 3.40
CA THR A 178 -1.34 -12.87 4.69
C THR A 178 -1.14 -11.86 5.82
N GLN A 179 -1.18 -12.33 7.08
CA GLN A 179 -1.02 -11.47 8.25
C GLN A 179 -0.28 -12.17 9.39
N LEU A 180 0.38 -11.35 10.22
CA LEU A 180 1.02 -11.75 11.47
C LEU A 180 0.63 -10.78 12.59
N THR A 181 0.83 -11.21 13.85
CA THR A 181 0.66 -10.33 15.01
C THR A 181 2.00 -9.80 15.49
N ALA A 182 2.14 -8.48 15.58
CA ALA A 182 3.25 -7.81 16.24
C ALA A 182 2.87 -7.46 17.68
N ARG A 183 3.79 -7.69 18.63
CA ARG A 183 3.66 -7.23 20.03
C ARG A 183 4.68 -6.14 20.28
N VAL A 184 4.24 -4.89 20.22
CA VAL A 184 5.09 -3.71 20.37
C VAL A 184 5.28 -3.37 21.84
N ARG A 185 6.54 -3.10 22.22
CA ARG A 185 6.94 -2.59 23.54
C ARG A 185 7.69 -1.28 23.34
N ALA A 186 7.61 -0.39 24.30
CA ALA A 186 8.34 0.88 24.28
C ALA A 186 9.85 0.64 24.14
N GLY A 187 10.50 1.39 23.25
CA GLY A 187 11.94 1.33 23.00
C GLY A 187 12.46 0.05 22.34
N ALA A 188 11.56 -0.87 21.96
CA ALA A 188 11.95 -2.17 21.37
C ALA A 188 11.54 -2.28 19.90
N ASP A 189 12.26 -3.13 19.18
CA ASP A 189 11.88 -3.59 17.84
C ASP A 189 11.08 -4.90 17.94
N SER A 190 10.08 -5.04 17.09
CA SER A 190 9.21 -6.22 16.97
C SER A 190 9.36 -6.78 15.55
N PRO A 191 10.38 -7.62 15.30
CA PRO A 191 10.68 -8.12 13.97
C PRO A 191 9.63 -9.12 13.49
N LEU A 192 9.26 -9.02 12.19
CA LEU A 192 8.35 -9.92 11.50
C LEU A 192 9.00 -10.48 10.25
N ALA A 193 8.72 -11.73 9.93
CA ALA A 193 9.12 -12.38 8.68
C ALA A 193 7.89 -12.94 7.97
N PHE A 194 7.60 -12.40 6.80
CA PHE A 194 6.53 -12.89 5.94
C PHE A 194 7.09 -13.73 4.82
N THR A 195 6.40 -14.83 4.50
CA THR A 195 6.66 -15.63 3.31
C THR A 195 5.37 -15.75 2.51
N LEU A 196 5.44 -15.41 1.23
CA LEU A 196 4.34 -15.50 0.28
C LEU A 196 4.74 -16.41 -0.87
N ASP A 197 3.93 -17.44 -1.15
CA ASP A 197 4.18 -18.37 -2.26
C ASP A 197 3.49 -17.89 -3.55
N THR A 198 4.27 -17.73 -4.60
CA THR A 198 3.80 -17.28 -5.92
C THR A 198 3.49 -18.44 -6.88
N ALA A 199 3.63 -19.69 -6.45
CA ALA A 199 3.52 -20.85 -7.34
C ALA A 199 2.13 -20.99 -8.00
N GLN A 200 1.07 -20.48 -7.33
CA GLN A 200 -0.29 -20.56 -7.84
C GLN A 200 -0.71 -19.32 -8.66
N TYR A 201 0.17 -18.32 -8.76
CA TYR A 201 -0.15 -17.12 -9.51
C TYR A 201 -0.32 -17.40 -11.00
N LYS A 202 -1.41 -16.88 -11.52
CA LYS A 202 -1.69 -16.87 -12.97
C LYS A 202 -2.03 -15.45 -13.36
N ALA A 203 -1.22 -14.87 -14.22
CA ALA A 203 -1.53 -13.57 -14.80
C ALA A 203 -2.88 -13.64 -15.52
N GLN A 204 -3.79 -12.74 -15.15
CA GLN A 204 -5.11 -12.67 -15.76
C GLN A 204 -5.15 -11.53 -16.77
N ALA A 205 -5.57 -11.85 -18.00
CA ALA A 205 -5.92 -10.82 -18.96
C ALA A 205 -7.13 -10.04 -18.41
N HIS A 206 -7.07 -8.73 -18.48
CA HIS A 206 -8.18 -7.87 -18.10
C HIS A 206 -8.95 -7.36 -19.30
N LYS A 207 -10.18 -6.97 -19.08
CA LYS A 207 -11.04 -6.35 -20.09
C LYS A 207 -10.80 -4.84 -20.11
N ASN A 208 -11.20 -4.20 -21.21
CA ASN A 208 -11.25 -2.75 -21.30
C ASN A 208 -12.36 -2.18 -20.37
N LYS A 209 -12.47 -0.88 -20.26
CA LYS A 209 -13.43 -0.22 -19.36
C LYS A 209 -14.91 -0.51 -19.68
N TYR A 210 -15.19 -1.07 -20.86
CA TYR A 210 -16.53 -1.48 -21.28
C TYR A 210 -16.79 -2.98 -21.07
N GLY A 211 -15.87 -3.70 -20.43
CA GLY A 211 -15.98 -5.14 -20.19
C GLY A 211 -15.72 -6.01 -21.42
N LYS A 212 -15.17 -5.44 -22.49
CA LYS A 212 -14.86 -6.12 -23.76
C LYS A 212 -13.37 -6.44 -23.86
N ASP A 213 -13.02 -7.36 -24.73
CA ASP A 213 -11.62 -7.61 -25.07
C ASP A 213 -11.00 -6.39 -25.78
N TYR A 214 -9.71 -6.24 -25.65
CA TYR A 214 -8.99 -5.22 -26.40
C TYR A 214 -8.94 -5.62 -27.89
N PRO A 215 -9.01 -4.65 -28.80
CA PRO A 215 -8.74 -4.94 -30.21
C PRO A 215 -7.29 -5.43 -30.36
N PRO A 216 -7.00 -6.24 -31.39
CA PRO A 216 -5.62 -6.59 -31.69
C PRO A 216 -4.80 -5.31 -31.89
N PRO A 217 -3.50 -5.32 -31.51
CA PRO A 217 -2.64 -4.16 -31.72
C PRO A 217 -2.59 -3.82 -33.22
N PRO A 218 -2.52 -2.53 -33.59
CA PRO A 218 -2.34 -2.14 -34.96
C PRO A 218 -0.99 -2.68 -35.50
N PRO A 219 -0.89 -2.97 -36.79
CA PRO A 219 0.30 -3.57 -37.40
C PRO A 219 1.62 -2.82 -37.19
N ASP A 220 1.54 -1.54 -36.85
CA ASP A 220 2.69 -0.62 -36.67
C ASP A 220 2.94 -0.19 -35.22
N ASP A 221 2.44 -0.93 -34.21
CA ASP A 221 2.58 -0.55 -32.78
C ASP A 221 4.03 -0.62 -32.26
N GLU A 222 4.99 -1.02 -33.07
CA GLU A 222 6.43 -1.00 -32.75
C GLU A 222 7.06 0.41 -32.77
N ARG A 223 6.35 1.44 -33.21
CA ARG A 223 6.90 2.79 -33.44
C ARG A 223 6.61 3.83 -32.32
N TYR A 224 6.03 3.38 -31.17
CA TYR A 224 5.69 4.33 -30.11
C TYR A 224 6.25 3.89 -28.77
#